data_681a16373012efdb6faf6ea738a1ad09
#
_entry.id   681a16373012efdb6faf6ea738a1ad09
#
_cell.length_a   1.000
_cell.length_b   1.000
_cell.length_c   1.000
_cell.angle_alpha   90.00
_cell.angle_beta   90.00
_cell.angle_gamma   90.00
#
_symmetry.space_group_name_H-M   'P 1'
#
loop_
_entity.id
_entity.type
_entity.pdbx_description
1 polymer ?
#
loop_
_entity_poly.entity_id
_entity_poly.type
_entity_poly.pdbx_seq_one_letter_code
_entity_poly.pdbx_strand_id
1 'polypeptide(L)'
;MISVLVVDDHVAVGLGTKALIERYDDIEADVLHDSEEIREVMHNKQYDVYLIDLQMPKINGLELAKYILSVQPEAAILIFTGFDVFAHYNLLIDNGVLGVLSKTSSEKEVVNAIRHAVKKEVVLSHQLVRQLRIVENASNINVEGEMKNIISLNDEEKMILVEVGKGKTNRELAEILNLSQRSVEYKLTDIFHKLQASSRMEAVQKAKELWFIPTINF
;
A
#
# COMPACT_ATOMS: atom_id res chain seq x y z
N MET A 1 -18.06 -21.90 4.08
CA MET A 1 -17.73 -21.35 2.74
C MET A 1 -17.10 -20.00 3.00
N ILE A 2 -15.96 -19.74 2.43
CA ILE A 2 -15.23 -18.47 2.60
C ILE A 2 -15.74 -17.50 1.55
N SER A 3 -16.28 -16.36 1.97
CA SER A 3 -16.73 -15.30 1.06
C SER A 3 -15.61 -14.29 0.80
N VAL A 4 -15.28 -14.08 -0.48
CA VAL A 4 -14.18 -13.21 -0.91
C VAL A 4 -14.72 -12.06 -1.76
N LEU A 5 -14.28 -10.83 -1.51
CA LEU A 5 -14.45 -9.73 -2.44
C LEU A 5 -13.10 -9.45 -3.13
N VAL A 6 -13.08 -9.62 -4.44
CA VAL A 6 -11.94 -9.22 -5.29
C VAL A 6 -12.18 -7.80 -5.76
N VAL A 7 -11.26 -6.89 -5.44
CA VAL A 7 -11.35 -5.48 -5.85
C VAL A 7 -10.18 -5.16 -6.78
N ASP A 8 -10.49 -4.97 -8.06
CA ASP A 8 -9.50 -4.73 -9.11
C ASP A 8 -10.15 -3.93 -10.25
N ASP A 9 -9.59 -2.79 -10.61
CA ASP A 9 -10.09 -1.94 -11.69
C ASP A 9 -9.91 -2.56 -13.10
N HIS A 10 -9.04 -3.57 -13.19
CA HIS A 10 -8.87 -4.37 -14.40
C HIS A 10 -9.87 -5.52 -14.45
N VAL A 11 -10.97 -5.32 -15.19
CA VAL A 11 -12.09 -6.30 -15.28
C VAL A 11 -11.63 -7.72 -15.57
N ALA A 12 -10.70 -7.90 -16.52
CA ALA A 12 -10.21 -9.23 -16.88
C ALA A 12 -9.44 -9.91 -15.75
N VAL A 13 -8.70 -9.14 -14.95
CA VAL A 13 -7.94 -9.64 -13.79
C VAL A 13 -8.90 -10.04 -12.67
N GLY A 14 -9.83 -9.17 -12.32
CA GLY A 14 -10.83 -9.44 -11.29
C GLY A 14 -11.66 -10.70 -11.59
N LEU A 15 -12.22 -10.80 -12.81
CA LEU A 15 -12.99 -11.97 -13.25
C LEU A 15 -12.12 -13.23 -13.35
N GLY A 16 -10.88 -13.11 -13.82
CA GLY A 16 -9.94 -14.21 -13.88
C GLY A 16 -9.59 -14.74 -12.48
N THR A 17 -9.34 -13.84 -11.53
CA THR A 17 -9.09 -14.20 -10.15
C THR A 17 -10.27 -14.88 -9.49
N LYS A 18 -11.50 -14.34 -9.68
CA LYS A 18 -12.74 -14.99 -9.24
C LYS A 18 -12.83 -16.42 -9.78
N ALA A 19 -12.74 -16.59 -11.10
CA ALA A 19 -12.84 -17.90 -11.72
C ALA A 19 -11.78 -18.91 -11.26
N LEU A 20 -10.58 -18.39 -10.87
CA LEU A 20 -9.49 -19.19 -10.36
C LEU A 20 -9.77 -19.69 -8.94
N ILE A 21 -10.24 -18.81 -8.03
CA ILE A 21 -10.45 -19.18 -6.63
C ILE A 21 -11.76 -19.95 -6.42
N GLU A 22 -12.79 -19.75 -7.24
CA GLU A 22 -14.05 -20.50 -7.22
C GLU A 22 -13.95 -21.93 -7.79
N ARG A 23 -12.76 -22.35 -8.26
CA ARG A 23 -12.49 -23.77 -8.56
C ARG A 23 -12.43 -24.64 -7.30
N TYR A 24 -12.39 -24.02 -6.16
CA TYR A 24 -12.38 -24.67 -4.85
C TYR A 24 -13.73 -24.50 -4.18
N ASP A 25 -14.37 -25.62 -3.86
CA ASP A 25 -15.75 -25.69 -3.35
C ASP A 25 -15.97 -24.95 -2.01
N ASP A 26 -14.89 -24.59 -1.33
CA ASP A 26 -14.93 -23.89 -0.04
C ASP A 26 -14.86 -22.35 -0.17
N ILE A 27 -14.74 -21.81 -1.39
CA ILE A 27 -14.62 -20.37 -1.65
C ILE A 27 -15.69 -19.90 -2.64
N GLU A 28 -16.36 -18.81 -2.31
CA GLU A 28 -17.19 -18.04 -3.23
C GLU A 28 -16.63 -16.62 -3.35
N ALA A 29 -16.74 -16.01 -4.53
CA ALA A 29 -16.18 -14.68 -4.75
C ALA A 29 -17.14 -13.75 -5.51
N ASP A 30 -17.11 -12.47 -5.09
CA ASP A 30 -17.66 -11.37 -5.86
C ASP A 30 -16.52 -10.48 -6.37
N VAL A 31 -16.80 -9.67 -7.39
CA VAL A 31 -15.81 -8.77 -7.98
C VAL A 31 -16.34 -7.35 -7.97
N LEU A 32 -15.50 -6.42 -7.55
CA LEU A 32 -15.75 -4.99 -7.59
C LEU A 32 -14.70 -4.31 -8.47
N HIS A 33 -15.13 -3.58 -9.50
CA HIS A 33 -14.23 -2.90 -10.43
C HIS A 33 -14.08 -1.41 -10.16
N ASP A 34 -15.06 -0.78 -9.49
CA ASP A 34 -14.98 0.61 -9.07
C ASP A 34 -14.86 0.68 -7.55
N SER A 35 -13.70 1.11 -7.07
CA SER A 35 -13.42 1.21 -5.63
C SER A 35 -14.35 2.19 -4.89
N GLU A 36 -15.01 3.13 -5.59
CA GLU A 36 -15.99 4.05 -4.96
C GLU A 36 -17.28 3.34 -4.52
N GLU A 37 -17.65 2.24 -5.20
CA GLU A 37 -18.87 1.47 -4.89
C GLU A 37 -18.72 0.60 -3.63
N ILE A 38 -17.53 0.54 -3.01
CA ILE A 38 -17.27 -0.31 -1.84
C ILE A 38 -18.29 -0.09 -0.72
N ARG A 39 -18.73 1.15 -0.51
CA ARG A 39 -19.68 1.50 0.53
C ARG A 39 -21.04 0.81 0.34
N GLU A 40 -21.52 0.79 -0.88
CA GLU A 40 -22.77 0.12 -1.25
C GLU A 40 -22.64 -1.38 -1.14
N VAL A 41 -21.53 -1.94 -1.64
CA VAL A 41 -21.25 -3.38 -1.57
C VAL A 41 -21.21 -3.85 -0.11
N MET A 42 -20.47 -3.16 0.77
CA MET A 42 -20.35 -3.52 2.20
C MET A 42 -21.66 -3.29 2.99
N HIS A 43 -22.54 -2.41 2.52
CA HIS A 43 -23.86 -2.25 3.12
C HIS A 43 -24.75 -3.48 2.89
N ASN A 44 -24.61 -4.11 1.72
CA ASN A 44 -25.43 -5.23 1.29
C ASN A 44 -24.86 -6.60 1.72
N LYS A 45 -23.54 -6.75 1.76
CA LYS A 45 -22.87 -8.02 2.08
C LYS A 45 -21.53 -7.75 2.78
N GLN A 46 -21.24 -8.56 3.80
CA GLN A 46 -19.91 -8.62 4.41
C GLN A 46 -19.14 -9.82 3.85
N TYR A 47 -17.83 -9.67 3.75
CA TYR A 47 -16.94 -10.71 3.25
C TYR A 47 -15.93 -11.12 4.32
N ASP A 48 -15.52 -12.39 4.29
CA ASP A 48 -14.50 -12.90 5.19
C ASP A 48 -13.11 -12.37 4.78
N VAL A 49 -12.86 -12.28 3.45
CA VAL A 49 -11.58 -11.84 2.90
C VAL A 49 -11.81 -10.80 1.80
N TYR A 50 -11.01 -9.75 1.83
CA TYR A 50 -10.93 -8.75 0.77
C TYR A 50 -9.57 -8.90 0.07
N LEU A 51 -9.59 -9.22 -1.22
CA LEU A 51 -8.42 -9.34 -2.07
C LEU A 51 -8.34 -8.09 -2.96
N ILE A 52 -7.46 -7.15 -2.63
CA ILE A 52 -7.52 -5.78 -3.13
C ILE A 52 -6.28 -5.48 -3.97
N ASP A 53 -6.49 -4.98 -5.21
CA ASP A 53 -5.36 -4.38 -5.95
C ASP A 53 -4.90 -3.10 -5.26
N LEU A 54 -3.62 -2.92 -5.30
CA LEU A 54 -2.95 -1.80 -4.67
C LEU A 54 -3.14 -0.51 -5.48
N GLN A 55 -3.01 -0.59 -6.81
CA GLN A 55 -3.08 0.55 -7.71
C GLN A 55 -4.40 0.58 -8.46
N MET A 56 -5.32 1.37 -7.94
CA MET A 56 -6.61 1.63 -8.56
C MET A 56 -6.84 3.13 -8.71
N PRO A 57 -7.55 3.58 -9.75
CA PRO A 57 -7.98 4.96 -9.87
C PRO A 57 -8.90 5.34 -8.70
N LYS A 58 -8.96 6.65 -8.39
CA LYS A 58 -9.82 7.26 -7.38
C LYS A 58 -9.42 6.90 -5.93
N ILE A 59 -9.67 5.68 -5.47
CA ILE A 59 -9.30 5.19 -4.14
C ILE A 59 -8.28 4.08 -4.32
N ASN A 60 -7.08 4.27 -3.79
CA ASN A 60 -6.03 3.24 -3.84
C ASN A 60 -6.29 2.11 -2.83
N GLY A 61 -5.64 0.95 -3.03
CA GLY A 61 -5.88 -0.23 -2.20
C GLY A 61 -5.59 -0.04 -0.71
N LEU A 62 -4.63 0.81 -0.33
CA LEU A 62 -4.34 1.10 1.08
C LEU A 62 -5.45 1.96 1.72
N GLU A 63 -5.92 2.98 1.03
CA GLU A 63 -7.03 3.82 1.49
C GLU A 63 -8.32 2.99 1.61
N LEU A 64 -8.54 2.10 0.64
CA LEU A 64 -9.67 1.17 0.67
C LEU A 64 -9.57 0.21 1.85
N ALA A 65 -8.41 -0.37 2.11
CA ALA A 65 -8.15 -1.24 3.25
C ALA A 65 -8.46 -0.54 4.59
N LYS A 66 -7.98 0.69 4.76
CA LYS A 66 -8.29 1.51 5.94
C LYS A 66 -9.78 1.74 6.11
N TYR A 67 -10.49 2.06 5.04
CA TYR A 67 -11.92 2.25 5.06
C TYR A 67 -12.64 0.96 5.47
N ILE A 68 -12.32 -0.18 4.85
CA ILE A 68 -12.92 -1.47 5.17
C ILE A 68 -12.71 -1.81 6.66
N LEU A 69 -11.49 -1.68 7.18
CA LEU A 69 -11.18 -1.95 8.58
C LEU A 69 -11.85 -0.98 9.56
N SER A 70 -12.14 0.25 9.13
CA SER A 70 -12.91 1.20 9.96
C SER A 70 -14.38 0.78 10.13
N VAL A 71 -14.94 0.06 9.14
CA VAL A 71 -16.34 -0.42 9.14
C VAL A 71 -16.43 -1.85 9.65
N GLN A 72 -15.49 -2.70 9.29
CA GLN A 72 -15.40 -4.11 9.65
C GLN A 72 -13.99 -4.41 10.21
N PRO A 73 -13.74 -4.18 11.50
CA PRO A 73 -12.40 -4.34 12.10
C PRO A 73 -11.84 -5.77 11.99
N GLU A 74 -12.73 -6.77 11.90
CA GLU A 74 -12.35 -8.18 11.77
C GLU A 74 -12.17 -8.65 10.33
N ALA A 75 -12.28 -7.76 9.34
CA ALA A 75 -12.05 -8.12 7.94
C ALA A 75 -10.62 -8.65 7.73
N ALA A 76 -10.46 -9.68 6.93
CA ALA A 76 -9.16 -10.16 6.49
C ALA A 76 -8.80 -9.49 5.17
N ILE A 77 -7.76 -8.65 5.17
CA ILE A 77 -7.35 -7.91 3.97
C ILE A 77 -6.04 -8.48 3.44
N LEU A 78 -6.06 -8.86 2.17
CA LEU A 78 -4.91 -9.25 1.37
C LEU A 78 -4.73 -8.27 0.22
N ILE A 79 -3.53 -7.77 0.02
CA ILE A 79 -3.18 -7.01 -1.17
C ILE A 79 -2.77 -7.98 -2.28
N PHE A 80 -3.30 -7.77 -3.48
CA PHE A 80 -3.02 -8.59 -4.66
C PHE A 80 -2.58 -7.70 -5.81
N THR A 81 -1.28 -7.56 -6.02
CA THR A 81 -0.74 -6.53 -6.91
C THR A 81 0.35 -7.04 -7.84
N GLY A 82 0.49 -6.38 -8.99
CA GLY A 82 1.59 -6.60 -9.93
C GLY A 82 2.87 -5.83 -9.58
N PHE A 83 2.83 -4.97 -8.56
CA PHE A 83 3.95 -4.11 -8.19
C PHE A 83 4.81 -4.71 -7.09
N ASP A 84 6.07 -4.30 -7.07
CA ASP A 84 6.96 -4.59 -5.96
C ASP A 84 6.60 -3.68 -4.77
N VAL A 85 5.93 -4.27 -3.80
CA VAL A 85 5.47 -3.56 -2.57
C VAL A 85 6.49 -3.62 -1.44
N PHE A 86 7.68 -4.09 -1.73
CA PHE A 86 8.69 -4.38 -0.73
C PHE A 86 8.97 -3.20 0.19
N ALA A 87 9.17 -2.00 -0.41
CA ALA A 87 9.42 -0.76 0.32
C ALA A 87 8.23 -0.28 1.19
N HIS A 88 7.03 -0.81 0.96
CA HIS A 88 5.79 -0.38 1.60
C HIS A 88 5.18 -1.45 2.50
N TYR A 89 5.83 -2.60 2.62
CA TYR A 89 5.26 -3.74 3.35
C TYR A 89 4.91 -3.37 4.80
N ASN A 90 5.82 -2.69 5.51
CA ASN A 90 5.55 -2.24 6.88
C ASN A 90 4.34 -1.31 6.93
N LEU A 91 4.23 -0.36 5.99
CA LEU A 91 3.08 0.54 5.92
C LEU A 91 1.76 -0.22 5.74
N LEU A 92 1.74 -1.26 4.91
CA LEU A 92 0.55 -2.10 4.71
C LEU A 92 0.19 -2.86 5.98
N ILE A 93 1.16 -3.50 6.63
CA ILE A 93 0.95 -4.25 7.87
C ILE A 93 0.51 -3.34 9.02
N ASP A 94 1.15 -2.19 9.20
CA ASP A 94 0.79 -1.19 10.23
C ASP A 94 -0.65 -0.66 10.05
N ASN A 95 -1.20 -0.76 8.84
CA ASN A 95 -2.58 -0.41 8.53
C ASN A 95 -3.54 -1.63 8.48
N GLY A 96 -3.12 -2.77 9.05
CA GLY A 96 -4.00 -3.93 9.27
C GLY A 96 -4.12 -4.88 8.08
N VAL A 97 -3.31 -4.71 7.02
CA VAL A 97 -3.23 -5.69 5.93
C VAL A 97 -2.56 -6.95 6.42
N LEU A 98 -3.18 -8.12 6.22
CA LEU A 98 -2.67 -9.40 6.69
C LEU A 98 -1.58 -9.99 5.80
N GLY A 99 -1.54 -9.61 4.52
CA GLY A 99 -0.53 -10.15 3.61
C GLY A 99 -0.56 -9.50 2.23
N VAL A 100 0.49 -9.77 1.48
CA VAL A 100 0.65 -9.28 0.12
C VAL A 100 0.96 -10.44 -0.81
N LEU A 101 0.24 -10.50 -1.91
CA LEU A 101 0.38 -11.48 -2.98
C LEU A 101 0.71 -10.78 -4.30
N SER A 102 1.57 -11.38 -5.06
CA SER A 102 1.82 -10.96 -6.44
C SER A 102 0.70 -11.45 -7.37
N LYS A 103 0.29 -10.63 -8.34
CA LYS A 103 -0.59 -11.08 -9.44
C LYS A 103 0.03 -12.22 -10.29
N THR A 104 1.33 -12.48 -10.10
CA THR A 104 2.03 -13.63 -10.70
C THR A 104 2.04 -14.86 -9.79
N SER A 105 1.47 -14.79 -8.59
CA SER A 105 1.36 -15.93 -7.68
C SER A 105 0.54 -17.05 -8.30
N SER A 106 0.93 -18.28 -8.01
CA SER A 106 0.18 -19.45 -8.46
C SER A 106 -1.22 -19.52 -7.80
N GLU A 107 -2.15 -20.20 -8.46
CA GLU A 107 -3.49 -20.48 -7.93
C GLU A 107 -3.45 -21.00 -6.48
N LYS A 108 -2.57 -21.98 -6.21
CA LYS A 108 -2.42 -22.57 -4.88
C LYS A 108 -1.95 -21.57 -3.82
N GLU A 109 -1.05 -20.66 -4.19
CA GLU A 109 -0.58 -19.62 -3.26
C GLU A 109 -1.69 -18.65 -2.91
N VAL A 110 -2.49 -18.20 -3.88
CA VAL A 110 -3.62 -17.31 -3.66
C VAL A 110 -4.66 -17.97 -2.75
N VAL A 111 -5.08 -19.20 -3.06
CA VAL A 111 -6.08 -19.94 -2.28
C VAL A 111 -5.59 -20.22 -0.85
N ASN A 112 -4.33 -20.62 -0.69
CA ASN A 112 -3.76 -20.85 0.63
C ASN A 112 -3.70 -19.54 1.45
N ALA A 113 -3.33 -18.43 0.83
CA ALA A 113 -3.31 -17.13 1.51
C ALA A 113 -4.71 -16.71 1.98
N ILE A 114 -5.76 -16.92 1.15
CA ILE A 114 -7.15 -16.68 1.54
C ILE A 114 -7.52 -17.52 2.77
N ARG A 115 -7.22 -18.82 2.76
CA ARG A 115 -7.52 -19.73 3.88
C ARG A 115 -6.77 -19.38 5.17
N HIS A 116 -5.52 -18.90 5.06
CA HIS A 116 -4.75 -18.44 6.20
C HIS A 116 -5.26 -17.08 6.71
N ALA A 117 -5.64 -16.18 5.82
CA ALA A 117 -6.16 -14.87 6.19
C ALA A 117 -7.44 -14.95 7.04
N VAL A 118 -8.36 -15.88 6.74
CA VAL A 118 -9.55 -16.13 7.58
C VAL A 118 -9.18 -16.53 9.02
N LYS A 119 -8.04 -17.22 9.20
CA LYS A 119 -7.53 -17.60 10.53
C LYS A 119 -6.67 -16.50 11.17
N LYS A 120 -6.54 -15.35 10.53
CA LYS A 120 -5.61 -14.28 10.93
C LYS A 120 -4.13 -14.73 10.94
N GLU A 121 -3.80 -15.72 10.12
CA GLU A 121 -2.44 -16.20 9.93
C GLU A 121 -1.84 -15.53 8.72
N VAL A 122 -0.55 -15.15 8.80
CA VAL A 122 0.19 -14.52 7.71
C VAL A 122 1.24 -15.49 7.19
N VAL A 123 1.22 -15.74 5.87
CA VAL A 123 2.27 -16.49 5.20
C VAL A 123 3.25 -15.53 4.55
N LEU A 124 4.46 -15.48 5.07
CA LEU A 124 5.54 -14.64 4.56
C LEU A 124 6.59 -15.48 3.84
N SER A 125 7.11 -14.97 2.73
CA SER A 125 8.28 -15.58 2.11
C SER A 125 9.51 -15.44 3.01
N HIS A 126 10.43 -16.42 2.96
CA HIS A 126 11.68 -16.34 3.73
C HIS A 126 12.50 -15.07 3.40
N GLN A 127 12.46 -14.62 2.15
CA GLN A 127 13.12 -13.40 1.71
C GLN A 127 12.53 -12.17 2.44
N LEU A 128 11.21 -12.08 2.53
CA LEU A 128 10.52 -10.99 3.21
C LEU A 128 10.82 -11.00 4.71
N VAL A 129 10.79 -12.18 5.36
CA VAL A 129 11.15 -12.32 6.79
C VAL A 129 12.59 -11.86 7.06
N ARG A 130 13.54 -12.20 6.20
CA ARG A 130 14.93 -11.73 6.33
C ARG A 130 15.03 -10.21 6.28
N GLN A 131 14.27 -9.57 5.43
CA GLN A 131 14.33 -8.14 5.23
C GLN A 131 13.62 -7.37 6.35
N LEU A 132 12.51 -7.86 6.87
CA LEU A 132 11.86 -7.28 8.06
C LEU A 132 12.82 -7.26 9.27
N ARG A 133 13.63 -8.30 9.46
CA ARG A 133 14.66 -8.34 10.53
C ARG A 133 15.77 -7.31 10.36
N ILE A 134 16.09 -6.92 9.14
CA ILE A 134 17.14 -5.93 8.87
C ILE A 134 16.68 -4.53 9.30
N VAL A 135 15.41 -4.19 9.10
CA VAL A 135 14.86 -2.87 9.46
C VAL A 135 14.87 -2.65 10.98
N GLU A 136 14.56 -3.64 11.80
CA GLU A 136 14.65 -3.53 13.28
C GLU A 136 16.09 -3.32 13.77
N ASN A 137 17.07 -3.89 13.10
CA ASN A 137 18.48 -3.78 13.47
C ASN A 137 19.20 -2.54 12.88
N ALA A 138 18.57 -1.82 11.96
CA ALA A 138 19.19 -0.65 11.32
C ALA A 138 19.44 0.52 12.28
N SER A 139 18.83 0.51 13.47
CA SER A 139 19.15 1.49 14.55
C SER A 139 20.53 1.24 15.19
N ASN A 140 21.20 0.10 14.96
CA ASN A 140 22.41 -0.29 15.69
C ASN A 140 23.52 -1.01 14.87
N ILE A 141 23.39 -1.19 13.56
CA ILE A 141 24.43 -1.91 12.79
C ILE A 141 24.74 -1.16 11.49
N ASN A 142 25.99 -0.70 11.35
CA ASN A 142 26.59 -0.30 10.08
C ASN A 142 26.69 -1.54 9.18
N VAL A 143 25.71 -1.77 8.32
CA VAL A 143 25.82 -2.76 7.23
C VAL A 143 26.05 -2.00 5.92
N GLU A 144 27.30 -1.74 5.65
CA GLU A 144 27.75 -1.30 4.32
C GLU A 144 27.59 -2.46 3.34
N GLY A 145 26.64 -2.38 2.43
CA GLY A 145 26.66 -3.24 1.24
C GLY A 145 25.33 -3.57 0.58
N GLU A 146 24.25 -3.83 1.28
CA GLU A 146 23.00 -4.35 0.67
C GLU A 146 21.72 -3.53 0.93
N MET A 147 21.83 -2.42 1.68
CA MET A 147 20.66 -1.58 2.06
C MET A 147 20.41 -0.37 1.18
N LYS A 148 20.95 -0.32 -0.04
CA LYS A 148 20.92 0.91 -0.86
C LYS A 148 19.56 1.35 -1.41
N ASN A 149 18.46 0.64 -1.18
CA ASN A 149 17.19 0.96 -1.86
C ASN A 149 15.93 1.00 -0.99
N ILE A 150 16.01 1.05 0.34
CA ILE A 150 14.80 1.27 1.14
C ILE A 150 14.61 2.77 1.30
N ILE A 151 13.76 3.34 0.45
CA ILE A 151 13.35 4.74 0.57
C ILE A 151 12.40 4.83 1.78
N SER A 152 12.79 5.59 2.80
CA SER A 152 11.92 5.91 3.93
C SER A 152 11.78 7.42 4.09
N LEU A 153 10.54 7.88 4.23
CA LEU A 153 10.23 9.28 4.54
C LEU A 153 9.58 9.35 5.91
N ASN A 154 10.06 10.23 6.75
CA ASN A 154 9.40 10.52 8.03
C ASN A 154 8.12 11.36 7.82
N ASP A 155 7.33 11.53 8.87
CA ASP A 155 6.03 12.22 8.76
C ASP A 155 6.16 13.70 8.40
N GLU A 156 7.25 14.38 8.83
CA GLU A 156 7.54 15.76 8.44
C GLU A 156 7.87 15.85 6.94
N GLU A 157 8.66 14.92 6.41
CA GLU A 157 9.00 14.85 4.98
C GLU A 157 7.77 14.55 4.10
N LYS A 158 6.88 13.68 4.56
CA LYS A 158 5.61 13.42 3.89
C LYS A 158 4.72 14.67 3.89
N MET A 159 4.62 15.36 5.02
CA MET A 159 3.87 16.62 5.11
C MET A 159 4.43 17.69 4.17
N ILE A 160 5.75 17.85 4.10
CA ILE A 160 6.39 18.75 3.14
C ILE A 160 5.99 18.40 1.71
N LEU A 161 6.04 17.13 1.31
CA LEU A 161 5.68 16.69 -0.03
C LEU A 161 4.20 16.91 -0.37
N VAL A 162 3.30 16.73 0.60
CA VAL A 162 1.87 17.05 0.44
C VAL A 162 1.70 18.54 0.12
N GLU A 163 2.32 19.42 0.91
CA GLU A 163 2.21 20.87 0.70
C GLU A 163 2.91 21.32 -0.60
N VAL A 164 4.02 20.66 -0.97
CA VAL A 164 4.65 20.82 -2.28
C VAL A 164 3.70 20.44 -3.41
N GLY A 165 2.96 19.35 -3.26
CA GLY A 165 1.95 18.90 -4.21
C GLY A 165 0.80 19.89 -4.39
N LYS A 166 0.48 20.67 -3.35
CA LYS A 166 -0.50 21.78 -3.39
C LYS A 166 0.08 23.06 -4.04
N GLY A 167 1.31 23.04 -4.54
CA GLY A 167 1.95 24.18 -5.18
C GLY A 167 2.55 25.22 -4.22
N LYS A 168 2.69 24.92 -2.93
CA LYS A 168 3.25 25.83 -1.94
C LYS A 168 4.70 26.17 -2.24
N THR A 169 5.09 27.42 -2.10
CA THR A 169 6.48 27.91 -2.23
C THR A 169 7.31 27.56 -0.99
N ASN A 170 8.65 27.64 -1.10
CA ASN A 170 9.54 27.41 0.06
C ASN A 170 9.28 28.41 1.19
N ARG A 171 8.82 29.63 0.87
CA ARG A 171 8.44 30.63 1.87
C ARG A 171 7.19 30.22 2.63
N GLU A 172 6.13 29.78 1.93
CA GLU A 172 4.91 29.30 2.56
C GLU A 172 5.14 28.03 3.37
N LEU A 173 6.01 27.12 2.89
CA LEU A 173 6.42 25.95 3.65
C LEU A 173 7.17 26.34 4.95
N ALA A 174 8.02 27.34 4.88
CA ALA A 174 8.75 27.84 6.05
C ALA A 174 7.78 28.40 7.11
N GLU A 175 6.74 29.11 6.68
CA GLU A 175 5.68 29.62 7.57
C GLU A 175 4.86 28.46 8.19
N ILE A 176 4.43 27.47 7.38
CA ILE A 176 3.65 26.30 7.84
C ILE A 176 4.43 25.48 8.86
N LEU A 177 5.72 25.26 8.61
CA LEU A 177 6.60 24.40 9.42
C LEU A 177 7.26 25.14 10.58
N ASN A 178 7.09 26.45 10.68
CA ASN A 178 7.81 27.33 11.61
C ASN A 178 9.34 27.18 11.52
N LEU A 179 9.83 27.13 10.28
CA LEU A 179 11.24 26.97 9.93
C LEU A 179 11.77 28.17 9.15
N SER A 180 13.09 28.26 9.00
CA SER A 180 13.68 29.18 8.04
C SER A 180 13.53 28.64 6.60
N GLN A 181 13.47 29.54 5.62
CA GLN A 181 13.42 29.19 4.20
C GLN A 181 14.62 28.30 3.81
N ARG A 182 15.79 28.58 4.35
CA ARG A 182 17.01 27.80 4.14
C ARG A 182 16.90 26.39 4.71
N SER A 183 16.24 26.21 5.86
CA SER A 183 16.00 24.89 6.45
C SER A 183 15.05 24.06 5.57
N VAL A 184 14.03 24.68 4.98
CA VAL A 184 13.13 24.03 4.02
C VAL A 184 13.88 23.59 2.77
N GLU A 185 14.78 24.40 2.24
CA GLU A 185 15.61 24.06 1.07
C GLU A 185 16.49 22.83 1.33
N TYR A 186 17.13 22.75 2.52
CA TYR A 186 17.91 21.57 2.90
C TYR A 186 17.02 20.32 3.00
N LYS A 187 15.87 20.42 3.66
CA LYS A 187 14.93 19.30 3.77
C LYS A 187 14.43 18.82 2.40
N LEU A 188 14.10 19.74 1.50
CA LEU A 188 13.71 19.39 0.13
C LEU A 188 14.84 18.70 -0.63
N THR A 189 16.08 19.16 -0.47
CA THR A 189 17.25 18.52 -1.09
C THR A 189 17.42 17.10 -0.59
N ASP A 190 17.29 16.86 0.72
CA ASP A 190 17.37 15.52 1.30
C ASP A 190 16.23 14.62 0.83
N ILE A 191 15.00 15.14 0.75
CA ILE A 191 13.84 14.44 0.22
C ILE A 191 14.06 14.04 -1.26
N PHE A 192 14.56 14.98 -2.08
CA PHE A 192 14.84 14.70 -3.49
C PHE A 192 15.93 13.64 -3.65
N HIS A 193 16.95 13.68 -2.81
CA HIS A 193 17.98 12.66 -2.80
C HIS A 193 17.42 11.29 -2.40
N LYS A 194 16.62 11.20 -1.35
CA LYS A 194 15.96 9.98 -0.90
C LYS A 194 15.07 9.40 -2.00
N LEU A 195 14.27 10.23 -2.66
CA LEU A 195 13.37 9.83 -3.74
C LEU A 195 14.08 9.65 -5.09
N GLN A 196 15.38 9.94 -5.18
CA GLN A 196 16.13 9.99 -6.43
C GLN A 196 15.44 10.87 -7.49
N ALA A 197 14.87 11.99 -7.05
CA ALA A 197 14.14 12.92 -7.89
C ALA A 197 15.05 14.09 -8.29
N SER A 198 14.97 14.53 -9.55
CA SER A 198 15.72 15.65 -10.10
C SER A 198 14.97 16.97 -10.06
N SER A 199 13.66 16.92 -9.77
CA SER A 199 12.81 18.10 -9.71
C SER A 199 11.74 17.98 -8.63
N ARG A 200 11.17 19.13 -8.25
CA ARG A 200 10.08 19.25 -7.27
C ARG A 200 8.86 18.43 -7.68
N MET A 201 8.46 18.51 -8.95
CA MET A 201 7.32 17.76 -9.47
C MET A 201 7.59 16.27 -9.54
N GLU A 202 8.80 15.88 -9.92
CA GLU A 202 9.20 14.47 -9.94
C GLU A 202 9.20 13.87 -8.52
N ALA A 203 9.64 14.64 -7.51
CA ALA A 203 9.61 14.19 -6.13
C ALA A 203 8.17 13.94 -5.64
N VAL A 204 7.23 14.83 -5.99
CA VAL A 204 5.81 14.66 -5.67
C VAL A 204 5.23 13.45 -6.38
N GLN A 205 5.55 13.29 -7.67
CA GLN A 205 5.06 12.15 -8.43
C GLN A 205 5.59 10.83 -7.89
N LYS A 206 6.89 10.72 -7.65
CA LYS A 206 7.50 9.53 -7.03
C LYS A 206 6.93 9.26 -5.64
N ALA A 207 6.70 10.30 -4.84
CA ALA A 207 6.11 10.13 -3.52
C ALA A 207 4.66 9.61 -3.58
N LYS A 208 3.89 9.98 -4.62
CA LYS A 208 2.56 9.42 -4.90
C LYS A 208 2.67 7.97 -5.38
N GLU A 209 3.54 7.69 -6.33
CA GLU A 209 3.79 6.34 -6.87
C GLU A 209 4.27 5.38 -5.77
N LEU A 210 5.08 5.89 -4.85
CA LEU A 210 5.60 5.17 -3.69
C LEU A 210 4.69 5.27 -2.46
N TRP A 211 3.50 5.88 -2.56
CA TRP A 211 2.43 5.93 -1.55
C TRP A 211 2.80 6.62 -0.24
N PHE A 212 3.85 7.43 -0.27
CA PHE A 212 4.21 8.26 0.86
C PHE A 212 3.23 9.40 1.09
N ILE A 213 2.54 9.83 0.03
CA ILE A 213 1.51 10.88 0.07
C ILE A 213 0.27 10.47 -0.74
N PRO A 214 -0.93 10.97 -0.37
CA PRO A 214 -2.18 10.66 -1.07
C PRO A 214 -2.15 11.07 -2.56
N THR A 215 -2.83 10.32 -3.41
CA THR A 215 -3.03 10.64 -4.83
C THR A 215 -4.15 11.68 -5.03
N ILE A 216 -4.22 12.70 -4.18
CA ILE A 216 -5.25 13.74 -4.31
C ILE A 216 -4.99 14.52 -5.60
N ASN A 217 -5.94 14.51 -6.52
CA ASN A 217 -5.98 15.45 -7.63
C ASN A 217 -6.35 16.82 -7.02
N PHE A 218 -5.40 17.76 -7.06
CA PHE A 218 -5.62 19.16 -6.68
C PHE A 218 -6.18 19.93 -7.86
#